data_21445431dcde1cc652d8fee2dcb915d6
#
_entry.id   21445431dcde1cc652d8fee2dcb915d6
#
_cell.length_a   1.000
_cell.length_b   1.000
_cell.length_c   1.000
_cell.angle_alpha   90.00
_cell.angle_beta   90.00
_cell.angle_gamma   90.00
#
_symmetry.space_group_name_H-M   'P 1'
#
loop_
_entity.id
_entity.type
_entity.pdbx_description
1 polymer ?
#
loop_
_entity_poly.entity_id
_entity_poly.type
_entity_poly.pdbx_seq_one_letter_code
_entity_poly.pdbx_strand_id
1 'polypeptide(L)'
;MVTYKRNKLVMQGYTNTKGEKVTGLTKNNIRYYRTGFVGRSRSMQNMRKLVNLATDMLCIKEDLFTEQNTFGGQKTYKGVFRYFDDGKKQMLIIYREEAIDKLVDIIYDLDITQLIKVYVFSPSEDPWEGSFDDVSDKVELCALPQAIYNTYRRILPKKKDTVVMPEEDALATSEEDKDLFNGMLNFEYDEEA
;
A
#
# COMPACT_ATOMS: atom_id res chain seq x y z
N MET A 1 -16.99 -5.90 -22.95
CA MET A 1 -16.45 -4.71 -22.26
C MET A 1 -16.89 -3.39 -22.94
N VAL A 2 -18.20 -3.27 -23.15
CA VAL A 2 -18.80 -2.14 -23.89
C VAL A 2 -18.89 -0.89 -23.02
N THR A 3 -19.27 -1.05 -21.75
CA THR A 3 -19.56 0.05 -20.82
C THR A 3 -18.34 0.96 -20.57
N TYR A 4 -17.15 0.40 -20.36
CA TYR A 4 -15.94 1.21 -20.14
C TYR A 4 -15.59 2.10 -21.35
N LYS A 5 -15.60 1.51 -22.56
CA LYS A 5 -15.32 2.27 -23.80
C LYS A 5 -16.32 3.39 -24.01
N ARG A 6 -17.60 3.11 -23.75
CA ARG A 6 -18.67 4.09 -23.87
C ARG A 6 -18.51 5.26 -22.87
N ASN A 7 -18.26 4.95 -21.61
CA ASN A 7 -18.04 5.96 -20.59
C ASN A 7 -16.80 6.81 -20.88
N LYS A 8 -15.70 6.18 -21.34
CA LYS A 8 -14.50 6.90 -21.75
C LYS A 8 -14.77 7.89 -22.89
N LEU A 9 -15.53 7.49 -23.91
CA LEU A 9 -15.92 8.37 -25.02
C LEU A 9 -16.76 9.56 -24.54
N VAL A 10 -17.73 9.32 -23.66
CA VAL A 10 -18.56 10.40 -23.07
C VAL A 10 -17.71 11.38 -22.30
N MET A 11 -16.71 10.90 -21.56
CA MET A 11 -15.83 11.76 -20.78
C MET A 11 -14.84 12.55 -21.64
N GLN A 12 -14.32 11.95 -22.68
CA GLN A 12 -13.32 12.60 -23.55
C GLN A 12 -13.94 13.47 -24.64
N GLY A 13 -15.25 13.32 -24.89
CA GLY A 13 -15.92 13.86 -26.05
C GLY A 13 -15.80 12.92 -27.26
N TYR A 14 -16.73 13.02 -28.19
CA TYR A 14 -16.78 12.19 -29.37
C TYR A 14 -17.52 12.90 -30.50
N THR A 15 -17.37 12.38 -31.71
CA THR A 15 -18.19 12.80 -32.85
C THR A 15 -19.36 11.83 -32.99
N ASN A 16 -20.59 12.34 -33.02
CA ASN A 16 -21.78 11.52 -33.18
C ASN A 16 -21.97 11.03 -34.62
N THR A 17 -22.95 10.19 -34.83
CA THR A 17 -23.27 9.62 -36.17
C THR A 17 -23.73 10.67 -37.21
N LYS A 18 -24.06 11.87 -36.73
CA LYS A 18 -24.44 13.01 -37.58
C LYS A 18 -23.25 13.92 -37.92
N GLY A 19 -22.05 13.59 -37.49
CA GLY A 19 -20.84 14.37 -37.69
C GLY A 19 -20.66 15.55 -36.71
N GLU A 20 -21.52 15.68 -35.71
CA GLU A 20 -21.45 16.76 -34.71
C GLU A 20 -20.48 16.39 -33.58
N LYS A 21 -19.65 17.34 -33.18
CA LYS A 21 -18.76 17.17 -32.03
C LYS A 21 -19.52 17.33 -30.72
N VAL A 22 -19.52 16.29 -29.90
CA VAL A 22 -20.03 16.29 -28.52
C VAL A 22 -18.87 16.54 -27.58
N THR A 23 -18.92 17.64 -26.83
CA THR A 23 -17.90 18.01 -25.84
C THR A 23 -17.90 17.01 -24.69
N GLY A 24 -16.72 16.60 -24.25
CA GLY A 24 -16.56 15.72 -23.10
C GLY A 24 -16.98 16.38 -21.80
N LEU A 25 -17.26 15.55 -20.79
CA LEU A 25 -17.55 16.00 -19.44
C LEU A 25 -16.27 16.53 -18.79
N THR A 26 -16.25 17.81 -18.44
CA THR A 26 -15.14 18.43 -17.70
C THR A 26 -15.29 18.17 -16.18
N LYS A 27 -14.18 18.11 -15.45
CA LYS A 27 -14.14 17.89 -13.99
C LYS A 27 -14.69 16.55 -13.48
N ASN A 28 -14.86 15.57 -14.37
CA ASN A 28 -15.26 14.21 -14.02
C ASN A 28 -14.06 13.28 -14.13
N ASN A 29 -14.00 12.29 -13.25
CA ASN A 29 -12.99 11.24 -13.26
C ASN A 29 -13.67 9.88 -13.33
N ILE A 30 -13.12 8.95 -14.13
CA ILE A 30 -13.55 7.56 -14.16
C ILE A 30 -12.36 6.67 -13.91
N ARG A 31 -12.49 5.80 -12.91
CA ARG A 31 -11.51 4.76 -12.62
C ARG A 31 -12.15 3.40 -12.82
N TYR A 32 -11.42 2.53 -13.47
CA TYR A 32 -11.86 1.17 -13.73
C TYR A 32 -11.06 0.21 -12.89
N TYR A 33 -11.74 -0.58 -12.08
CA TYR A 33 -11.12 -1.57 -11.21
C TYR A 33 -11.48 -2.99 -11.65
N ARG A 34 -10.54 -3.89 -11.51
CA ARG A 34 -10.75 -5.31 -11.75
C ARG A 34 -10.70 -6.03 -10.40
N THR A 35 -11.71 -6.87 -10.13
CA THR A 35 -11.72 -7.70 -8.93
C THR A 35 -10.67 -8.80 -9.05
N GLY A 36 -9.96 -9.05 -7.95
CA GLY A 36 -9.02 -10.15 -7.78
C GLY A 36 -9.49 -11.11 -6.69
N PHE A 37 -9.01 -12.34 -6.75
CA PHE A 37 -9.26 -13.35 -5.71
C PHE A 37 -7.98 -13.67 -4.96
N VAL A 38 -8.09 -13.85 -3.64
CA VAL A 38 -7.03 -14.36 -2.79
C VAL A 38 -7.39 -15.78 -2.37
N GLY A 39 -6.46 -16.72 -2.56
CA GLY A 39 -6.63 -18.10 -2.11
C GLY A 39 -6.82 -18.18 -0.60
N ARG A 40 -7.43 -19.29 -0.13
CA ARG A 40 -7.70 -19.52 1.30
C ARG A 40 -6.53 -20.19 2.02
N SER A 41 -5.57 -20.75 1.30
CA SER A 41 -4.41 -21.41 1.88
C SER A 41 -3.47 -20.38 2.53
N ARG A 42 -2.81 -20.83 3.59
CA ARG A 42 -1.77 -20.07 4.28
C ARG A 42 -0.47 -20.16 3.49
N SER A 43 -0.22 -19.21 2.63
CA SER A 43 1.00 -19.13 1.83
C SER A 43 1.47 -17.71 1.69
N MET A 44 2.77 -17.52 1.53
CA MET A 44 3.37 -16.21 1.30
C MET A 44 2.85 -15.57 0.01
N GLN A 45 2.56 -16.39 -1.02
CA GLN A 45 1.98 -15.91 -2.27
C GLN A 45 0.59 -15.29 -2.06
N ASN A 46 -0.30 -15.99 -1.33
CA ASN A 46 -1.62 -15.45 -1.01
C ASN A 46 -1.54 -14.21 -0.12
N MET A 47 -0.56 -14.19 0.79
CA MET A 47 -0.29 -13.04 1.64
C MET A 47 0.12 -11.81 0.82
N ARG A 48 1.10 -11.95 -0.06
CA ARG A 48 1.55 -10.87 -0.96
C ARG A 48 0.39 -10.38 -1.85
N LYS A 49 -0.39 -11.31 -2.38
CA LYS A 49 -1.56 -10.99 -3.21
C LYS A 49 -2.63 -10.23 -2.42
N LEU A 50 -2.91 -10.65 -1.17
CA LEU A 50 -3.84 -9.93 -0.30
C LEU A 50 -3.36 -8.51 -0.03
N VAL A 51 -2.10 -8.36 0.39
CA VAL A 51 -1.51 -7.06 0.72
C VAL A 51 -1.61 -6.11 -0.48
N ASN A 52 -1.26 -6.55 -1.68
CA ASN A 52 -1.36 -5.73 -2.89
C ASN A 52 -2.81 -5.31 -3.20
N LEU A 53 -3.76 -6.26 -3.18
CA LEU A 53 -5.17 -5.94 -3.44
C LEU A 53 -5.78 -5.08 -2.33
N ALA A 54 -5.38 -5.28 -1.09
CA ALA A 54 -5.83 -4.48 0.05
C ALA A 54 -5.28 -3.05 -0.04
N THR A 55 -4.04 -2.88 -0.49
CA THR A 55 -3.48 -1.54 -0.77
C THR A 55 -4.31 -0.79 -1.79
N ASP A 56 -4.67 -1.44 -2.90
CA ASP A 56 -5.56 -0.83 -3.90
C ASP A 56 -6.93 -0.45 -3.30
N MET A 57 -7.47 -1.28 -2.40
CA MET A 57 -8.72 -0.98 -1.70
C MET A 57 -8.58 0.23 -0.74
N LEU A 58 -7.45 0.36 -0.05
CA LEU A 58 -7.16 1.52 0.80
C LEU A 58 -7.00 2.79 -0.06
N CYS A 59 -6.32 2.70 -1.21
CA CYS A 59 -6.23 3.81 -2.16
C CYS A 59 -7.61 4.26 -2.66
N ILE A 60 -8.53 3.31 -2.90
CA ILE A 60 -9.93 3.62 -3.26
C ILE A 60 -10.66 4.29 -2.10
N LYS A 61 -10.52 3.76 -0.88
CA LYS A 61 -11.17 4.28 0.32
C LYS A 61 -10.76 5.72 0.60
N GLU A 62 -9.47 6.02 0.50
CA GLU A 62 -8.92 7.35 0.79
C GLU A 62 -8.96 8.28 -0.41
N ASP A 63 -9.33 7.77 -1.61
CA ASP A 63 -9.23 8.49 -2.89
C ASP A 63 -7.85 9.10 -3.11
N LEU A 64 -6.80 8.27 -2.88
CA LEU A 64 -5.40 8.64 -2.96
C LEU A 64 -4.61 7.54 -3.70
N PHE A 65 -4.03 7.88 -4.86
CA PHE A 65 -3.44 6.89 -5.77
C PHE A 65 -2.01 7.22 -6.22
N THR A 66 -1.51 8.40 -5.87
CA THR A 66 -0.18 8.85 -6.27
C THR A 66 0.85 8.23 -5.33
N GLU A 67 1.43 7.11 -5.74
CA GLU A 67 2.50 6.45 -4.99
C GLU A 67 3.81 7.22 -5.15
N GLN A 68 4.51 7.43 -4.05
CA GLN A 68 5.83 8.04 -4.01
C GLN A 68 6.90 6.97 -3.85
N ASN A 69 8.06 7.20 -4.46
CA ASN A 69 9.19 6.26 -4.39
C ASN A 69 10.08 6.50 -3.16
N THR A 70 9.86 7.61 -2.45
CA THR A 70 10.63 8.02 -1.27
C THR A 70 9.69 8.55 -0.19
N PHE A 71 10.09 8.38 1.06
CA PHE A 71 9.45 8.95 2.24
C PHE A 71 10.53 9.44 3.20
N GLY A 72 10.55 10.75 3.52
CA GLY A 72 11.59 11.34 4.36
C GLY A 72 13.03 11.10 3.87
N GLY A 73 13.23 11.12 2.54
CA GLY A 73 14.53 10.80 1.94
C GLY A 73 14.83 9.31 1.80
N GLN A 74 14.07 8.43 2.46
CA GLN A 74 14.22 6.97 2.35
C GLN A 74 13.43 6.42 1.18
N LYS A 75 14.01 5.45 0.46
CA LYS A 75 13.32 4.74 -0.61
C LYS A 75 12.20 3.87 -0.05
N THR A 76 11.04 3.88 -0.72
CA THR A 76 9.93 2.99 -0.36
C THR A 76 10.18 1.56 -0.88
N TYR A 77 9.76 0.58 -0.11
CA TYR A 77 9.90 -0.84 -0.45
C TYR A 77 8.53 -1.53 -0.35
N LYS A 78 8.02 -1.99 -1.50
CA LYS A 78 6.67 -2.56 -1.63
C LYS A 78 6.34 -3.71 -0.67
N GLY A 79 7.34 -4.41 -0.17
CA GLY A 79 7.17 -5.49 0.81
C GLY A 79 7.23 -5.05 2.28
N VAL A 80 7.57 -3.78 2.55
CA VAL A 80 7.79 -3.27 3.90
C VAL A 80 6.88 -2.10 4.20
N PHE A 81 6.89 -1.08 3.36
CA PHE A 81 5.97 0.04 3.45
C PHE A 81 5.79 0.72 2.09
N ARG A 82 4.68 1.40 1.90
CA ARG A 82 4.39 2.24 0.74
C ARG A 82 3.84 3.57 1.20
N TYR A 83 4.21 4.62 0.49
CA TYR A 83 3.77 5.97 0.78
C TYR A 83 3.04 6.57 -0.43
N PHE A 84 1.94 7.23 -0.16
CA PHE A 84 1.10 7.88 -1.15
C PHE A 84 0.89 9.35 -0.77
N ASP A 85 1.05 10.23 -1.75
CA ASP A 85 0.90 11.67 -1.56
C ASP A 85 0.44 12.34 -2.86
N ASP A 86 -0.62 13.11 -2.82
CA ASP A 86 -1.13 13.92 -3.93
C ASP A 86 -1.03 15.43 -3.68
N GLY A 87 -0.32 15.83 -2.63
CA GLY A 87 -0.16 17.21 -2.17
C GLY A 87 -1.33 17.74 -1.34
N LYS A 88 -2.40 16.94 -1.15
CA LYS A 88 -3.57 17.28 -0.33
C LYS A 88 -3.86 16.23 0.74
N LYS A 89 -3.48 15.00 0.48
CA LYS A 89 -3.66 13.86 1.37
C LYS A 89 -2.40 13.06 1.37
N GLN A 90 -2.08 12.47 2.52
CA GLN A 90 -0.94 11.61 2.71
C GLN A 90 -1.37 10.30 3.36
N MET A 91 -0.81 9.18 2.89
CA MET A 91 -1.11 7.87 3.44
C MET A 91 0.16 7.02 3.44
N LEU A 92 0.47 6.46 4.60
CA LEU A 92 1.54 5.50 4.82
C LEU A 92 0.94 4.14 5.13
N ILE A 93 1.33 3.11 4.40
CA ILE A 93 0.88 1.73 4.62
C ILE A 93 2.09 0.90 5.01
N ILE A 94 2.09 0.35 6.21
CA ILE A 94 3.18 -0.44 6.79
C ILE A 94 2.79 -1.91 6.75
N TYR A 95 3.61 -2.74 6.10
CA TYR A 95 3.39 -4.19 5.95
C TYR A 95 4.25 -5.02 6.90
N ARG A 96 5.27 -4.40 7.51
CA ARG A 96 6.19 -5.04 8.45
C ARG A 96 6.26 -4.22 9.73
N GLU A 97 5.92 -4.86 10.84
CA GLU A 97 5.93 -4.24 12.17
C GLU A 97 7.33 -3.75 12.56
N GLU A 98 8.36 -4.47 12.11
CA GLU A 98 9.76 -4.16 12.42
C GLU A 98 10.24 -2.82 11.81
N ALA A 99 9.48 -2.26 10.88
CA ALA A 99 9.79 -0.96 10.29
C ALA A 99 9.16 0.23 11.04
N ILE A 100 8.29 -0.02 12.02
CA ILE A 100 7.50 1.02 12.69
C ILE A 100 8.42 2.04 13.35
N ASP A 101 9.33 1.60 14.20
CA ASP A 101 10.19 2.51 14.96
C ASP A 101 10.99 3.46 14.06
N LYS A 102 11.58 2.93 12.99
CA LYS A 102 12.33 3.74 12.03
C LYS A 102 11.43 4.71 11.24
N LEU A 103 10.20 4.30 10.93
CA LEU A 103 9.26 5.17 10.25
C LEU A 103 8.74 6.28 11.18
N VAL A 104 8.62 6.00 12.47
CA VAL A 104 8.30 7.01 13.49
C VAL A 104 9.44 8.04 13.60
N ASP A 105 10.69 7.59 13.63
CA ASP A 105 11.85 8.51 13.63
C ASP A 105 11.84 9.42 12.40
N ILE A 106 11.57 8.86 11.22
CA ILE A 106 11.46 9.65 9.98
C ILE A 106 10.32 10.67 10.08
N ILE A 107 9.14 10.26 10.58
CA ILE A 107 7.99 11.16 10.76
C ILE A 107 8.31 12.27 11.76
N TYR A 108 9.05 11.94 12.81
CA TYR A 108 9.46 12.90 13.82
C TYR A 108 10.30 14.04 13.22
N ASP A 109 11.23 13.70 12.33
CA ASP A 109 12.12 14.65 11.67
C ASP A 109 11.46 15.43 10.51
N LEU A 110 10.32 14.95 10.00
CA LEU A 110 9.63 15.63 8.91
C LEU A 110 8.82 16.82 9.39
N ASP A 111 8.94 17.94 8.66
CA ASP A 111 8.04 19.08 8.81
C ASP A 111 6.74 18.84 8.03
N ILE A 112 5.72 18.36 8.73
CA ILE A 112 4.46 17.91 8.15
C ILE A 112 3.38 18.94 8.41
N THR A 113 2.76 19.42 7.34
CA THR A 113 1.65 20.38 7.39
C THR A 113 0.27 19.70 7.40
N GLN A 114 0.20 18.44 7.04
CA GLN A 114 -1.05 17.66 6.95
C GLN A 114 -0.86 16.31 7.60
N LEU A 115 -1.86 15.82 8.33
CA LEU A 115 -1.82 14.52 8.97
C LEU A 115 -1.60 13.39 7.95
N ILE A 116 -0.67 12.51 8.25
CA ILE A 116 -0.44 11.27 7.49
C ILE A 116 -1.38 10.19 8.04
N LYS A 117 -2.24 9.63 7.20
CA LYS A 117 -3.01 8.43 7.55
C LYS A 117 -2.13 7.21 7.52
N VAL A 118 -2.02 6.54 8.66
CA VAL A 118 -1.16 5.35 8.81
C VAL A 118 -2.01 4.10 8.95
N TYR A 119 -1.76 3.12 8.09
CA TYR A 119 -2.35 1.78 8.14
C TYR A 119 -1.26 0.76 8.42
N VAL A 120 -1.42 -0.06 9.46
CA VAL A 120 -0.47 -1.12 9.82
C VAL A 120 -1.08 -2.50 9.54
N PHE A 121 -0.40 -3.32 8.75
CA PHE A 121 -0.73 -4.73 8.55
C PHE A 121 -0.09 -5.57 9.66
N SER A 122 -0.80 -5.76 10.75
CA SER A 122 -0.37 -6.56 11.90
C SER A 122 -1.37 -7.68 12.18
N PRO A 123 -0.92 -8.86 12.61
CA PRO A 123 -1.81 -9.91 13.15
C PRO A 123 -2.32 -9.58 14.55
N SER A 124 -1.68 -8.67 15.26
CA SER A 124 -2.12 -8.21 16.57
C SER A 124 -3.31 -7.25 16.41
N GLU A 125 -4.13 -7.17 17.45
CA GLU A 125 -5.20 -6.17 17.55
C GLU A 125 -4.68 -4.89 18.20
N ASP A 126 -3.36 -4.80 18.38
CA ASP A 126 -2.72 -3.63 18.96
C ASP A 126 -2.94 -2.42 18.05
N PRO A 127 -3.52 -1.33 18.55
CA PRO A 127 -3.73 -0.11 17.77
C PRO A 127 -2.43 0.63 17.45
N TRP A 128 -1.28 0.18 17.95
CA TRP A 128 0.04 0.81 17.76
C TRP A 128 0.14 2.26 18.28
N GLU A 129 -0.86 2.70 19.05
CA GLU A 129 -0.90 4.06 19.59
C GLU A 129 0.38 4.39 20.37
N GLY A 130 0.85 3.48 21.24
CA GLY A 130 2.06 3.69 22.02
C GLY A 130 3.33 3.87 21.19
N SER A 131 3.41 3.25 20.00
CA SER A 131 4.59 3.42 19.11
C SER A 131 4.57 4.75 18.37
N PHE A 132 3.40 5.38 18.21
CA PHE A 132 3.24 6.66 17.51
C PHE A 132 2.96 7.84 18.44
N ASP A 133 3.11 7.68 19.77
CA ASP A 133 2.83 8.73 20.76
C ASP A 133 3.62 10.01 20.47
N ASP A 134 4.90 9.90 20.17
CA ASP A 134 5.82 11.02 19.93
C ASP A 134 5.48 11.82 18.65
N VAL A 135 4.70 11.24 17.76
CA VAL A 135 4.30 11.82 16.46
C VAL A 135 2.78 11.90 16.29
N SER A 136 2.04 11.80 17.38
CA SER A 136 0.57 11.77 17.37
C SER A 136 -0.07 13.04 16.79
N ASP A 137 0.64 14.14 16.80
CA ASP A 137 0.26 15.42 16.16
C ASP A 137 0.44 15.41 14.62
N LYS A 138 1.23 14.47 14.09
CA LYS A 138 1.57 14.34 12.67
C LYS A 138 0.87 13.19 11.96
N VAL A 139 0.30 12.24 12.72
CA VAL A 139 -0.30 11.03 12.15
C VAL A 139 -1.74 10.80 12.61
N GLU A 140 -2.52 10.18 11.75
CA GLU A 140 -3.83 9.62 12.06
C GLU A 140 -3.76 8.11 11.90
N LEU A 141 -3.72 7.36 13.01
CA LEU A 141 -3.74 5.91 12.98
C LEU A 141 -5.10 5.40 12.54
N CYS A 142 -5.13 4.65 11.46
CA CYS A 142 -6.34 4.13 10.85
C CYS A 142 -6.42 2.61 10.99
N ALA A 143 -7.53 2.11 11.50
CA ALA A 143 -7.79 0.68 11.52
C ALA A 143 -7.96 0.13 10.09
N LEU A 144 -7.39 -1.05 9.84
CA LEU A 144 -7.68 -1.79 8.61
C LEU A 144 -9.18 -2.13 8.53
N PRO A 145 -9.81 -2.02 7.35
CA PRO A 145 -11.17 -2.51 7.17
C PRO A 145 -11.30 -3.96 7.65
N GLN A 146 -12.34 -4.24 8.44
CA GLN A 146 -12.53 -5.54 9.13
C GLN A 146 -12.42 -6.74 8.19
N ALA A 147 -12.93 -6.62 6.96
CA ALA A 147 -12.86 -7.69 5.96
C ALA A 147 -11.40 -8.00 5.53
N ILE A 148 -10.56 -6.97 5.41
CA ILE A 148 -9.14 -7.12 5.09
C ILE A 148 -8.43 -7.77 6.28
N TYR A 149 -8.64 -7.23 7.48
CA TYR A 149 -8.02 -7.74 8.70
C TYR A 149 -8.35 -9.23 8.96
N ASN A 150 -9.63 -9.61 8.88
CA ASN A 150 -10.06 -10.99 9.06
C ASN A 150 -9.44 -11.95 8.02
N THR A 151 -9.31 -11.48 6.77
CA THR A 151 -8.68 -12.27 5.71
C THR A 151 -7.18 -12.39 5.95
N TYR A 152 -6.52 -11.31 6.34
CA TYR A 152 -5.09 -11.27 6.68
C TYR A 152 -4.76 -12.29 7.77
N ARG A 153 -5.45 -12.24 8.92
CA ARG A 153 -5.27 -13.21 10.02
C ARG A 153 -5.48 -14.66 9.59
N ARG A 154 -6.44 -14.91 8.71
CA ARG A 154 -6.76 -16.27 8.26
C ARG A 154 -5.67 -16.88 7.39
N ILE A 155 -5.07 -16.09 6.50
CA ILE A 155 -4.07 -16.59 5.53
C ILE A 155 -2.63 -16.38 5.97
N LEU A 156 -2.40 -15.68 7.11
CA LEU A 156 -1.07 -15.48 7.65
C LEU A 156 -0.42 -16.84 7.93
N PRO A 157 0.79 -17.13 7.38
CA PRO A 157 1.52 -18.34 7.67
C PRO A 157 1.83 -18.44 9.18
N LYS A 158 1.63 -19.61 9.77
CA LYS A 158 2.08 -19.86 11.15
C LYS A 158 3.59 -20.02 11.16
N LYS A 159 4.26 -19.57 12.23
CA LYS A 159 5.73 -19.74 12.39
C LYS A 159 6.22 -21.19 12.22
N LYS A 160 5.34 -22.19 12.46
CA LYS A 160 5.65 -23.61 12.24
C LYS A 160 5.48 -24.05 10.77
N ASP A 161 4.70 -23.34 9.97
CA ASP A 161 4.44 -23.67 8.56
C ASP A 161 5.61 -23.22 7.64
N THR A 162 6.54 -22.41 8.17
CA THR A 162 7.75 -21.95 7.46
C THR A 162 8.87 -23.01 7.42
N VAL A 163 8.74 -24.14 8.11
CA VAL A 163 9.80 -25.16 8.20
C VAL A 163 9.74 -26.20 7.07
N VAL A 164 8.66 -26.23 6.28
CA VAL A 164 8.54 -27.15 5.13
C VAL A 164 8.08 -26.33 3.91
N MET A 165 9.01 -25.64 3.28
CA MET A 165 8.81 -25.16 1.91
C MET A 165 9.19 -26.28 0.95
N PRO A 166 8.28 -26.75 0.06
CA PRO A 166 8.70 -27.51 -1.11
C PRO A 166 9.69 -26.66 -1.93
N GLU A 167 10.75 -27.29 -2.46
CA GLU A 167 11.80 -26.61 -3.24
C GLU A 167 11.25 -25.75 -4.40
N GLU A 168 10.06 -26.06 -4.91
CA GLU A 168 9.40 -25.29 -5.97
C GLU A 168 8.93 -23.88 -5.53
N ASP A 169 8.59 -23.67 -4.24
CA ASP A 169 8.23 -22.34 -3.73
C ASP A 169 9.47 -21.50 -3.35
N ALA A 170 10.63 -22.11 -3.17
CA ALA A 170 11.88 -21.42 -2.90
C ALA A 170 12.41 -20.64 -4.13
N LEU A 171 12.05 -21.07 -5.34
CA LEU A 171 12.41 -20.39 -6.59
C LEU A 171 11.61 -19.10 -6.85
N ALA A 172 10.50 -18.89 -6.14
CA ALA A 172 9.68 -17.67 -6.26
C ALA A 172 10.11 -16.52 -5.32
N THR A 173 11.02 -16.77 -4.40
CA THR A 173 11.75 -15.74 -3.67
C THR A 173 12.99 -15.40 -4.49
N SER A 174 12.89 -14.38 -5.35
CA SER A 174 14.06 -13.87 -6.05
C SER A 174 15.14 -13.52 -5.02
N GLU A 175 16.40 -13.78 -5.37
CA GLU A 175 17.55 -13.36 -4.54
C GLU A 175 17.46 -11.87 -4.20
N GLU A 176 16.87 -11.07 -5.10
CA GLU A 176 16.55 -9.66 -4.90
C GLU A 176 15.65 -9.38 -3.68
N ASP A 177 14.69 -10.27 -3.33
CA ASP A 177 13.84 -10.09 -2.14
C ASP A 177 14.59 -10.39 -0.83
N LYS A 178 15.62 -11.25 -0.86
CA LYS A 178 16.47 -11.57 0.30
C LYS A 178 17.52 -10.48 0.53
N ASP A 179 18.11 -9.97 -0.54
CA ASP A 179 19.07 -8.87 -0.47
C ASP A 179 18.40 -7.55 -0.09
N LEU A 180 17.16 -7.32 -0.54
CA LEU A 180 16.33 -6.20 -0.12
C LEU A 180 16.03 -6.25 1.39
N PHE A 181 15.74 -7.42 1.94
CA PHE A 181 15.43 -7.57 3.37
C PHE A 181 16.69 -7.39 4.24
N ASN A 182 17.83 -7.95 3.81
CA ASN A 182 19.10 -7.82 4.52
C ASN A 182 19.66 -6.38 4.42
N GLY A 183 19.50 -5.72 3.26
CA GLY A 183 19.90 -4.32 3.07
C GLY A 183 19.08 -3.33 3.86
N MET A 184 17.81 -3.65 4.18
CA MET A 184 16.95 -2.79 4.99
C MET A 184 17.24 -2.82 6.48
N LEU A 185 17.80 -3.92 7.00
CA LEU A 185 18.20 -4.01 8.42
C LEU A 185 19.50 -3.24 8.68
N ASN A 186 20.27 -2.95 7.62
CA ASN A 186 21.51 -2.18 7.67
C ASN A 186 21.27 -0.81 7.03
N PHE A 187 20.51 0.07 7.69
CA PHE A 187 20.55 1.51 7.39
C PHE A 187 21.89 2.03 7.93
N GLU A 188 22.91 2.00 7.10
CA GLU A 188 24.11 2.81 7.33
C GLU A 188 23.70 4.27 7.09
N TYR A 189 23.75 5.07 8.15
CA TYR A 189 23.79 6.51 8.02
C TYR A 189 25.08 6.82 7.29
N ASP A 190 25.03 7.35 6.07
CA ASP A 190 26.14 8.07 5.51
C ASP A 190 26.37 9.31 6.38
N GLU A 191 27.23 9.15 7.40
CA GLU A 191 27.90 10.27 8.02
C GLU A 191 28.91 10.81 7.04
N GLU A 192 28.49 11.70 6.16
CA GLU A 192 29.43 12.60 5.49
C GLU A 192 28.83 13.97 5.16
N ALA A 193 29.47 14.93 5.83
CA ALA A 193 29.76 16.34 5.56
C ALA A 193 28.68 17.37 5.78
#